data_2e68abeb051a9cca69a2aa7542298228
#
_entry.id   2e68abeb051a9cca69a2aa7542298228
#
_cell.length_a   1.000
_cell.length_b   1.000
_cell.length_c   1.000
_cell.angle_alpha   90.00
_cell.angle_beta   90.00
_cell.angle_gamma   90.00
#
_symmetry.space_group_name_H-M   'P 1'
#
loop_
_entity.id
_entity.type
_entity.pdbx_description
1 polymer ?
#
loop_
_entity_poly.entity_id
_entity_poly.type
_entity_poly.pdbx_seq_one_letter_code
_entity_poly.pdbx_strand_id
1 'polypeptide(L)'
;MNSMQDNLTPFGTATQSSTYKGGIPQNAIKPPVSNVFSYGNCSHTGNTRPAWWMFQFSIGTVYITDITIYYRERWSKRMDGFKLYVTNTSVIPPAGYLCYEDPDPGLPNITQTISCNKLGRYVIYYDTTGEDGTQPIIELCYVAIIGCQKGFWGSNCEKVCSEYCTERHCYPGNGSCIFGCKTDYCLNDYCNKFTGICTDGCKERRTGDFCNKLSINTAGSDDDEVTTRIGIVIGGILLGILITVFVCFVIKKNRQLPKEQSKYNVSKKTQSHDQHHYDDVGMENVSSYQDLRRDTGANEYDQINETYVNQ
;
A
#
# COMPACT_ATOMS: atom_id res chain seq x y z
N MET A 1 3.54 10.86 -14.86
CA MET A 1 4.31 9.60 -14.70
C MET A 1 3.33 8.48 -15.01
N ASN A 2 3.52 7.78 -16.14
CA ASN A 2 2.67 6.65 -16.48
C ASN A 2 2.99 5.52 -15.50
N SER A 3 2.06 5.17 -14.64
CA SER A 3 2.16 3.97 -13.83
C SER A 3 2.05 2.78 -14.78
N MET A 4 3.14 2.08 -15.02
CA MET A 4 3.12 0.83 -15.79
C MET A 4 2.65 -0.28 -14.84
N GLN A 5 1.34 -0.40 -14.70
CA GLN A 5 0.74 -1.61 -14.14
C GLN A 5 0.80 -2.71 -15.19
N ASP A 6 0.80 -3.96 -14.75
CA ASP A 6 0.93 -5.08 -15.66
C ASP A 6 -0.33 -5.31 -16.50
N ASN A 7 -0.13 -5.71 -17.75
CA ASN A 7 -1.20 -6.27 -18.55
C ASN A 7 -1.52 -7.70 -18.05
N LEU A 8 -2.70 -7.89 -17.53
CA LEU A 8 -3.14 -9.13 -16.90
C LEU A 8 -3.76 -10.14 -17.88
N THR A 9 -3.86 -9.82 -19.17
CA THR A 9 -4.46 -10.75 -20.17
C THR A 9 -3.70 -12.06 -20.34
N PRO A 10 -2.38 -12.18 -20.11
CA PRO A 10 -1.70 -13.48 -20.10
C PRO A 10 -2.16 -14.44 -18.99
N PHE A 11 -2.84 -13.94 -17.96
CA PHE A 11 -3.28 -14.72 -16.79
C PHE A 11 -4.75 -15.16 -16.88
N GLY A 12 -5.28 -15.36 -18.08
CA GLY A 12 -6.68 -15.80 -18.23
C GLY A 12 -7.02 -16.30 -19.62
N THR A 13 -8.31 -16.50 -19.80
CA THR A 13 -8.89 -17.02 -21.06
C THR A 13 -10.12 -16.20 -21.44
N ALA A 14 -10.40 -16.14 -22.74
CA ALA A 14 -11.56 -15.45 -23.26
C ALA A 14 -12.61 -16.42 -23.81
N THR A 15 -13.88 -16.04 -23.71
CA THR A 15 -15.04 -16.70 -24.32
C THR A 15 -15.94 -15.65 -24.96
N GLN A 16 -16.87 -16.04 -25.80
CA GLN A 16 -17.80 -15.10 -26.43
C GLN A 16 -19.12 -15.78 -26.79
N SER A 17 -20.18 -14.98 -27.02
CA SER A 17 -21.54 -15.43 -27.28
C SER A 17 -21.65 -16.35 -28.51
N SER A 18 -20.86 -16.10 -29.54
CA SER A 18 -20.80 -16.86 -30.78
C SER A 18 -19.48 -16.57 -31.48
N THR A 19 -19.15 -17.40 -32.50
CA THR A 19 -17.91 -17.19 -33.27
C THR A 19 -18.23 -17.17 -34.76
N TYR A 20 -17.84 -16.10 -35.42
CA TYR A 20 -17.93 -15.99 -36.87
C TYR A 20 -16.60 -16.35 -37.52
N LYS A 21 -16.60 -17.35 -38.39
CA LYS A 21 -15.41 -17.87 -39.06
C LYS A 21 -14.25 -18.14 -38.06
N GLY A 22 -13.03 -17.61 -38.31
CA GLY A 22 -11.85 -17.79 -37.48
C GLY A 22 -11.68 -16.76 -36.36
N GLY A 23 -12.67 -15.88 -36.12
CA GLY A 23 -12.62 -14.84 -35.09
C GLY A 23 -12.88 -15.37 -33.69
N ILE A 24 -12.03 -16.27 -33.19
CA ILE A 24 -12.14 -16.86 -31.86
C ILE A 24 -11.87 -15.84 -30.77
N PRO A 25 -12.46 -15.99 -29.56
CA PRO A 25 -12.34 -14.97 -28.49
C PRO A 25 -10.91 -14.70 -28.02
N GLN A 26 -10.02 -15.69 -28.09
CA GLN A 26 -8.61 -15.59 -27.70
C GLN A 26 -7.78 -14.66 -28.61
N ASN A 27 -8.25 -14.36 -29.81
CA ASN A 27 -7.56 -13.42 -30.69
C ASN A 27 -7.48 -12.02 -30.07
N ALA A 28 -8.50 -11.61 -29.31
CA ALA A 28 -8.54 -10.31 -28.66
C ALA A 28 -7.55 -10.13 -27.49
N ILE A 29 -6.85 -11.17 -27.06
CA ILE A 29 -5.86 -11.11 -25.95
C ILE A 29 -4.46 -11.51 -26.41
N LYS A 30 -4.23 -11.60 -27.70
CA LYS A 30 -2.93 -11.95 -28.29
C LYS A 30 -2.41 -10.83 -29.18
N PRO A 31 -1.10 -10.62 -29.26
CA PRO A 31 -0.51 -9.70 -30.23
C PRO A 31 -0.93 -10.10 -31.68
N PRO A 32 -0.96 -9.12 -32.60
CA PRO A 32 -0.50 -7.75 -32.47
C PRO A 32 -1.52 -6.82 -31.82
N VAL A 33 -1.03 -5.77 -31.14
CA VAL A 33 -1.87 -4.65 -30.63
C VAL A 33 -2.22 -3.76 -31.81
N SER A 34 -3.41 -3.90 -32.35
CA SER A 34 -3.82 -3.26 -33.61
C SER A 34 -5.34 -3.18 -33.73
N ASN A 35 -5.84 -2.26 -34.53
CA ASN A 35 -7.24 -2.17 -34.97
C ASN A 35 -7.49 -2.83 -36.34
N VAL A 36 -6.42 -3.32 -36.98
CA VAL A 36 -6.49 -3.92 -38.30
C VAL A 36 -7.09 -5.31 -38.22
N PHE A 37 -8.23 -5.48 -38.88
CA PHE A 37 -8.97 -6.72 -38.83
C PHE A 37 -8.31 -7.83 -39.69
N SER A 38 -8.16 -8.99 -39.07
CA SER A 38 -8.01 -10.26 -39.75
C SER A 38 -8.69 -11.37 -38.93
N TYR A 39 -9.10 -12.44 -39.53
CA TYR A 39 -9.72 -13.58 -38.81
C TYR A 39 -8.77 -14.25 -37.79
N GLY A 40 -7.49 -14.07 -37.93
CA GLY A 40 -6.49 -14.57 -36.97
C GLY A 40 -6.14 -13.61 -35.85
N ASN A 41 -6.43 -12.31 -36.02
CA ASN A 41 -6.00 -11.24 -35.08
C ASN A 41 -7.13 -10.67 -34.23
N CYS A 42 -8.38 -10.72 -34.68
CA CYS A 42 -9.51 -10.16 -33.97
C CYS A 42 -10.50 -11.27 -33.56
N SER A 43 -11.14 -11.11 -32.43
CA SER A 43 -12.36 -11.84 -32.09
C SER A 43 -13.50 -11.34 -32.98
N HIS A 44 -14.46 -12.17 -33.30
CA HIS A 44 -15.61 -11.79 -34.07
C HIS A 44 -16.83 -12.65 -33.71
N THR A 45 -17.84 -12.01 -33.11
CA THR A 45 -19.10 -12.72 -32.85
C THR A 45 -19.94 -12.82 -34.12
N GLY A 46 -20.79 -13.82 -34.21
CA GLY A 46 -21.89 -13.84 -35.20
C GLY A 46 -23.04 -12.93 -34.76
N ASN A 47 -24.08 -12.91 -35.57
CA ASN A 47 -25.31 -12.17 -35.27
C ASN A 47 -26.09 -12.85 -34.15
N THR A 48 -25.89 -12.41 -32.91
CA THR A 48 -26.61 -12.93 -31.73
C THR A 48 -26.99 -11.76 -30.81
N ARG A 49 -28.16 -11.82 -30.19
CA ARG A 49 -28.59 -10.82 -29.21
C ARG A 49 -28.92 -11.49 -27.87
N PRO A 50 -28.23 -11.16 -26.81
CA PRO A 50 -27.10 -10.21 -26.73
C PRO A 50 -25.82 -10.79 -27.35
N ALA A 51 -24.93 -9.90 -27.84
CA ALA A 51 -23.55 -10.25 -28.10
C ALA A 51 -22.69 -9.93 -26.85
N TRP A 52 -21.72 -10.78 -26.56
CA TRP A 52 -20.79 -10.55 -25.49
C TRP A 52 -19.44 -11.21 -25.79
N TRP A 53 -18.39 -10.59 -25.25
CA TRP A 53 -17.05 -11.15 -25.11
C TRP A 53 -16.66 -11.08 -23.64
N MET A 54 -16.14 -12.17 -23.06
CA MET A 54 -15.85 -12.27 -21.64
C MET A 54 -14.44 -12.82 -21.44
N PHE A 55 -13.66 -12.13 -20.60
CA PHE A 55 -12.37 -12.59 -20.11
C PHE A 55 -12.50 -13.09 -18.68
N GLN A 56 -11.90 -14.25 -18.39
CA GLN A 56 -11.84 -14.85 -17.06
C GLN A 56 -10.39 -14.95 -16.61
N PHE A 57 -10.07 -14.38 -15.46
CA PHE A 57 -8.77 -14.56 -14.82
C PHE A 57 -8.62 -15.96 -14.24
N SER A 58 -7.52 -16.68 -14.57
CA SER A 58 -7.17 -17.99 -14.01
C SER A 58 -6.61 -17.88 -12.59
N ILE A 59 -6.04 -16.72 -12.24
CA ILE A 59 -5.44 -16.40 -10.94
C ILE A 59 -6.47 -15.95 -9.89
N GLY A 60 -7.76 -16.02 -10.19
CA GLY A 60 -8.84 -15.59 -9.30
C GLY A 60 -9.20 -14.11 -9.47
N THR A 61 -9.63 -13.47 -8.39
CA THR A 61 -10.00 -12.05 -8.37
C THR A 61 -8.76 -11.18 -8.38
N VAL A 62 -8.73 -10.17 -9.23
CA VAL A 62 -7.66 -9.18 -9.36
C VAL A 62 -8.23 -7.76 -9.22
N TYR A 63 -7.38 -6.79 -8.92
CA TYR A 63 -7.78 -5.40 -8.97
C TYR A 63 -7.47 -4.82 -10.35
N ILE A 64 -8.51 -4.46 -11.08
CA ILE A 64 -8.45 -3.89 -12.42
C ILE A 64 -8.47 -2.37 -12.29
N THR A 65 -7.46 -1.71 -12.82
CA THR A 65 -7.41 -0.24 -12.88
C THR A 65 -7.99 0.28 -14.17
N ASP A 66 -7.52 -0.24 -15.29
CA ASP A 66 -7.89 0.23 -16.60
C ASP A 66 -8.11 -0.92 -17.58
N ILE A 67 -8.96 -0.70 -18.55
CA ILE A 67 -9.19 -1.61 -19.67
C ILE A 67 -9.04 -0.82 -20.97
N THR A 68 -8.07 -1.20 -21.80
CA THR A 68 -7.87 -0.59 -23.12
C THR A 68 -8.43 -1.51 -24.19
N ILE A 69 -9.32 -0.99 -25.00
CA ILE A 69 -9.98 -1.69 -26.09
C ILE A 69 -9.43 -1.21 -27.43
N TYR A 70 -9.08 -2.12 -28.30
CA TYR A 70 -8.77 -1.89 -29.72
C TYR A 70 -9.83 -2.63 -30.54
N TYR A 71 -10.80 -1.87 -31.00
CA TYR A 71 -11.88 -2.40 -31.84
C TYR A 71 -11.48 -2.32 -33.31
N ARG A 72 -12.15 -3.10 -34.14
CA ARG A 72 -11.92 -3.12 -35.60
C ARG A 72 -12.07 -1.74 -36.21
N GLU A 73 -11.07 -1.32 -37.02
CA GLU A 73 -11.11 -0.07 -37.80
C GLU A 73 -12.32 0.02 -38.69
N ARG A 74 -12.85 1.25 -38.89
CA ARG A 74 -13.99 1.56 -39.75
C ARG A 74 -15.37 1.00 -39.32
N TRP A 75 -15.44 0.36 -38.15
CA TRP A 75 -16.66 -0.29 -37.64
C TRP A 75 -17.06 0.23 -36.25
N SER A 76 -16.78 1.51 -35.95
CA SER A 76 -17.19 2.12 -34.66
C SER A 76 -18.69 2.05 -34.40
N LYS A 77 -19.54 2.09 -35.45
CA LYS A 77 -20.99 1.94 -35.34
C LYS A 77 -21.43 0.64 -34.66
N ARG A 78 -20.62 -0.43 -34.75
CA ARG A 78 -20.92 -1.70 -34.07
C ARG A 78 -20.59 -1.68 -32.57
N MET A 79 -19.92 -0.64 -32.11
CA MET A 79 -19.65 -0.42 -30.68
C MET A 79 -20.71 0.49 -30.04
N ASP A 80 -21.60 1.08 -30.81
CA ASP A 80 -22.60 2.03 -30.33
C ASP A 80 -23.50 1.38 -29.27
N GLY A 81 -23.56 1.98 -28.08
CA GLY A 81 -24.33 1.47 -26.95
C GLY A 81 -23.70 0.28 -26.19
N PHE A 82 -22.43 -0.05 -26.42
CA PHE A 82 -21.80 -1.13 -25.67
C PHE A 82 -21.63 -0.80 -24.19
N LYS A 83 -21.55 -1.85 -23.39
CA LYS A 83 -21.32 -1.78 -21.95
C LYS A 83 -20.13 -2.65 -21.55
N LEU A 84 -19.35 -2.16 -20.58
CA LEU A 84 -18.20 -2.87 -20.04
C LEU A 84 -18.41 -3.13 -18.54
N TYR A 85 -18.36 -4.41 -18.15
CA TYR A 85 -18.58 -4.83 -16.77
C TYR A 85 -17.34 -5.47 -16.16
N VAL A 86 -17.17 -5.28 -14.87
CA VAL A 86 -16.28 -6.07 -14.01
C VAL A 86 -17.13 -6.82 -12.99
N THR A 87 -16.98 -8.13 -12.91
CA THR A 87 -17.84 -8.99 -12.09
C THR A 87 -17.09 -10.19 -11.51
N ASN A 88 -17.64 -10.82 -10.49
CA ASN A 88 -17.14 -12.07 -9.93
C ASN A 88 -17.85 -13.31 -10.45
N THR A 89 -18.86 -13.15 -11.31
CA THR A 89 -19.65 -14.24 -11.90
C THR A 89 -19.62 -14.16 -13.42
N SER A 90 -19.81 -15.31 -14.07
CA SER A 90 -19.90 -15.43 -15.53
C SER A 90 -21.33 -15.32 -16.06
N VAL A 91 -22.27 -14.82 -15.27
CA VAL A 91 -23.69 -14.75 -15.64
C VAL A 91 -23.92 -13.71 -16.74
N ILE A 92 -24.75 -14.05 -17.71
CA ILE A 92 -25.20 -13.18 -18.80
C ILE A 92 -26.73 -13.09 -18.75
N PRO A 93 -27.33 -11.89 -18.75
CA PRO A 93 -26.72 -10.55 -18.75
C PRO A 93 -25.82 -10.31 -17.53
N PRO A 94 -24.74 -9.51 -17.67
CA PRO A 94 -23.80 -9.33 -16.59
C PRO A 94 -24.47 -8.73 -15.34
N ALA A 95 -24.24 -9.37 -14.20
CA ALA A 95 -24.55 -8.84 -12.89
C ALA A 95 -23.22 -8.44 -12.21
N GLY A 96 -22.96 -7.14 -12.09
CA GLY A 96 -21.68 -6.67 -11.54
C GLY A 96 -21.52 -5.17 -11.69
N TYR A 97 -20.29 -4.71 -11.51
CA TYR A 97 -19.99 -3.30 -11.62
C TYR A 97 -19.91 -2.87 -13.09
N LEU A 98 -20.76 -1.92 -13.48
CA LEU A 98 -20.72 -1.28 -14.78
C LEU A 98 -19.59 -0.26 -14.80
N CYS A 99 -18.48 -0.59 -15.48
CA CYS A 99 -17.35 0.33 -15.62
C CYS A 99 -17.65 1.45 -16.61
N TYR A 100 -18.32 1.09 -17.70
CA TYR A 100 -18.57 2.01 -18.80
C TYR A 100 -19.83 1.61 -19.56
N GLU A 101 -20.58 2.60 -19.95
CA GLU A 101 -21.66 2.54 -20.92
C GLU A 101 -21.39 3.60 -21.96
N ASP A 102 -21.44 3.23 -23.22
CA ASP A 102 -21.19 4.16 -24.31
C ASP A 102 -22.26 5.26 -24.32
N PRO A 103 -21.86 6.54 -24.25
CA PRO A 103 -22.81 7.63 -24.17
C PRO A 103 -23.48 7.92 -25.52
N ASP A 104 -24.78 8.08 -25.52
CA ASP A 104 -25.58 8.51 -26.64
C ASP A 104 -25.80 10.03 -26.57
N PRO A 105 -25.76 10.82 -27.69
CA PRO A 105 -25.47 10.39 -29.05
C PRO A 105 -23.98 10.44 -29.39
N GLY A 106 -23.53 9.60 -30.30
CA GLY A 106 -22.18 9.62 -30.86
C GLY A 106 -21.67 8.24 -31.22
N LEU A 107 -20.47 8.19 -31.75
CA LEU A 107 -19.80 6.91 -32.00
C LEU A 107 -18.58 6.80 -31.10
N PRO A 108 -18.40 5.67 -30.44
CA PRO A 108 -17.24 5.47 -29.57
C PRO A 108 -15.93 5.43 -30.37
N ASN A 109 -14.85 5.83 -29.71
CA ASN A 109 -13.52 5.68 -30.26
C ASN A 109 -13.16 4.19 -30.36
N ILE A 110 -12.66 3.76 -31.52
CA ILE A 110 -12.23 2.36 -31.74
C ILE A 110 -11.01 1.96 -30.89
N THR A 111 -10.29 2.95 -30.36
CA THR A 111 -9.25 2.74 -29.36
C THR A 111 -9.55 3.65 -28.18
N GLN A 112 -9.80 3.05 -27.03
CA GLN A 112 -10.09 3.83 -25.82
C GLN A 112 -9.63 3.08 -24.56
N THR A 113 -9.22 3.84 -23.56
CA THR A 113 -8.86 3.33 -22.23
C THR A 113 -9.93 3.75 -21.23
N ILE A 114 -10.50 2.80 -20.54
CA ILE A 114 -11.60 2.95 -19.59
C ILE A 114 -11.06 2.61 -18.19
N SER A 115 -11.14 3.55 -17.26
CA SER A 115 -10.76 3.33 -15.87
C SER A 115 -11.91 2.68 -15.10
N CYS A 116 -11.67 1.51 -14.50
CA CYS A 116 -12.66 0.75 -13.75
C CYS A 116 -12.44 0.82 -12.22
N ASN A 117 -11.21 0.69 -11.77
CA ASN A 117 -10.83 0.70 -10.35
C ASN A 117 -11.67 -0.26 -9.49
N LYS A 118 -11.81 -1.50 -9.92
CA LYS A 118 -12.64 -2.53 -9.27
C LYS A 118 -11.96 -3.89 -9.17
N LEU A 119 -12.33 -4.62 -8.12
CA LEU A 119 -12.04 -6.03 -8.00
C LEU A 119 -12.98 -6.85 -8.90
N GLY A 120 -12.43 -7.81 -9.61
CA GLY A 120 -13.22 -8.72 -10.41
C GLY A 120 -12.45 -9.95 -10.87
N ARG A 121 -13.19 -10.99 -11.14
CA ARG A 121 -12.69 -12.23 -11.76
C ARG A 121 -12.97 -12.27 -13.25
N TYR A 122 -13.94 -11.47 -13.72
CA TYR A 122 -14.36 -11.42 -15.11
C TYR A 122 -14.42 -9.98 -15.60
N VAL A 123 -14.04 -9.78 -16.86
CA VAL A 123 -14.31 -8.56 -17.64
C VAL A 123 -15.24 -8.94 -18.77
N ILE A 124 -16.36 -8.24 -18.91
CA ILE A 124 -17.36 -8.57 -19.92
C ILE A 124 -17.65 -7.34 -20.76
N TYR A 125 -17.36 -7.44 -22.05
CA TYR A 125 -17.87 -6.53 -23.09
C TYR A 125 -19.25 -7.05 -23.51
N TYR A 126 -20.28 -6.23 -23.37
CA TYR A 126 -21.66 -6.61 -23.56
C TYR A 126 -22.39 -5.62 -24.45
N ASP A 127 -23.13 -6.12 -25.41
CA ASP A 127 -23.84 -5.31 -26.38
C ASP A 127 -25.20 -5.92 -26.71
N THR A 128 -26.24 -5.09 -26.76
CA THR A 128 -27.60 -5.45 -27.11
C THR A 128 -28.12 -4.64 -28.28
N THR A 129 -27.37 -3.67 -28.77
CA THR A 129 -27.87 -2.65 -29.68
C THR A 129 -27.63 -3.08 -31.14
N GLY A 130 -26.46 -3.03 -31.62
CA GLY A 130 -26.16 -3.33 -33.03
C GLY A 130 -26.37 -2.13 -33.98
N GLU A 131 -25.64 -2.13 -35.08
CA GLU A 131 -25.67 -1.09 -36.10
C GLU A 131 -27.06 -0.95 -36.70
N ASP A 132 -27.64 0.25 -36.67
CA ASP A 132 -28.95 0.59 -37.30
C ASP A 132 -30.10 -0.37 -36.96
N GLY A 133 -30.14 -0.86 -35.69
CA GLY A 133 -31.21 -1.78 -35.22
C GLY A 133 -31.00 -3.23 -35.64
N THR A 134 -29.89 -3.59 -36.23
CA THR A 134 -29.47 -4.97 -36.51
C THR A 134 -29.06 -5.71 -35.21
N GLN A 135 -28.69 -6.98 -35.31
CA GLN A 135 -28.13 -7.69 -34.18
C GLN A 135 -26.69 -7.25 -33.93
N PRO A 136 -26.28 -7.12 -32.66
CA PRO A 136 -24.92 -6.65 -32.31
C PRO A 136 -23.85 -7.64 -32.77
N ILE A 137 -22.73 -7.09 -33.24
CA ILE A 137 -21.53 -7.83 -33.64
C ILE A 137 -20.36 -7.22 -32.94
N ILE A 138 -19.61 -8.03 -32.17
CA ILE A 138 -18.42 -7.61 -31.45
C ILE A 138 -17.18 -8.04 -32.22
N GLU A 139 -16.26 -7.07 -32.47
CA GLU A 139 -15.01 -7.29 -33.20
C GLU A 139 -13.83 -6.66 -32.48
N LEU A 140 -13.35 -7.33 -31.42
CA LEU A 140 -12.21 -6.87 -30.62
C LEU A 140 -10.91 -7.41 -31.22
N CYS A 141 -10.02 -6.50 -31.63
CA CYS A 141 -8.73 -6.86 -32.18
C CYS A 141 -7.64 -6.94 -31.10
N TYR A 142 -7.80 -6.17 -30.02
CA TYR A 142 -6.99 -6.34 -28.81
C TYR A 142 -7.71 -5.76 -27.60
N VAL A 143 -7.52 -6.39 -26.47
CA VAL A 143 -7.96 -5.90 -25.17
C VAL A 143 -6.79 -6.02 -24.20
N ALA A 144 -6.37 -4.91 -23.61
CA ALA A 144 -5.43 -4.92 -22.51
C ALA A 144 -6.19 -4.67 -21.20
N ILE A 145 -6.01 -5.54 -20.23
CA ILE A 145 -6.60 -5.39 -18.90
C ILE A 145 -5.47 -5.08 -17.94
N ILE A 146 -5.46 -3.86 -17.42
CA ILE A 146 -4.37 -3.32 -16.61
C ILE A 146 -4.74 -3.38 -15.14
N GLY A 147 -3.80 -3.79 -14.30
CA GLY A 147 -4.02 -3.89 -12.86
C GLY A 147 -2.89 -4.61 -12.15
N CYS A 148 -3.15 -5.02 -10.90
CA CYS A 148 -2.22 -5.82 -10.11
C CYS A 148 -2.84 -7.15 -9.70
N GLN A 149 -2.01 -8.19 -9.71
CA GLN A 149 -2.38 -9.48 -9.13
C GLN A 149 -2.62 -9.35 -7.63
N LYS A 150 -3.37 -10.28 -7.07
CA LYS A 150 -3.58 -10.39 -5.63
C LYS A 150 -2.25 -10.40 -4.88
N GLY A 151 -2.14 -9.55 -3.86
CA GLY A 151 -0.95 -9.48 -3.02
C GLY A 151 0.09 -8.46 -3.46
N PHE A 152 -0.13 -7.75 -4.57
CA PHE A 152 0.81 -6.77 -5.11
C PHE A 152 0.18 -5.39 -5.31
N TRP A 153 1.02 -4.33 -5.25
CA TRP A 153 0.64 -2.94 -5.48
C TRP A 153 1.82 -2.09 -5.96
N GLY A 154 1.54 -0.84 -6.29
CA GLY A 154 2.54 0.10 -6.82
C GLY A 154 2.45 0.22 -8.33
N SER A 155 3.24 1.13 -8.90
CA SER A 155 3.18 1.46 -10.33
C SER A 155 3.50 0.27 -11.24
N ASN A 156 4.35 -0.65 -10.78
CA ASN A 156 4.75 -1.85 -11.52
C ASN A 156 4.30 -3.13 -10.82
N CYS A 157 3.34 -3.03 -9.88
CA CYS A 157 2.90 -4.16 -9.05
C CYS A 157 4.05 -4.91 -8.35
N GLU A 158 5.12 -4.22 -8.02
CA GLU A 158 6.35 -4.78 -7.42
C GLU A 158 6.33 -4.81 -5.89
N LYS A 159 5.48 -3.98 -5.28
CA LYS A 159 5.35 -3.91 -3.83
C LYS A 159 4.37 -4.96 -3.35
N VAL A 160 4.72 -5.62 -2.26
CA VAL A 160 3.86 -6.65 -1.66
C VAL A 160 2.83 -6.00 -0.73
N CYS A 161 1.57 -6.41 -0.82
CA CYS A 161 0.54 -6.02 0.14
C CYS A 161 0.92 -6.48 1.55
N SER A 162 0.57 -5.69 2.55
CA SER A 162 0.77 -6.07 3.95
C SER A 162 0.16 -7.46 4.22
N GLU A 163 0.89 -8.32 4.92
CA GLU A 163 0.39 -9.63 5.36
C GLU A 163 -0.77 -9.51 6.34
N TYR A 164 -0.95 -8.33 6.92
CA TYR A 164 -2.06 -8.01 7.82
C TYR A 164 -3.33 -7.60 7.08
N CYS A 165 -3.28 -7.35 5.77
CA CYS A 165 -4.49 -7.17 4.98
C CYS A 165 -5.30 -8.47 4.93
N THR A 166 -6.62 -8.35 5.12
CA THR A 166 -7.55 -9.47 4.91
C THR A 166 -7.39 -9.98 3.49
N GLU A 167 -7.23 -11.31 3.34
CA GLU A 167 -6.99 -11.98 2.06
C GLU A 167 -5.76 -11.51 1.28
N ARG A 168 -4.89 -10.67 1.86
CA ARG A 168 -3.76 -10.02 1.18
C ARG A 168 -4.17 -9.23 -0.06
N HIS A 169 -5.36 -8.63 -0.05
CA HIS A 169 -5.79 -7.71 -1.09
C HIS A 169 -5.56 -6.27 -0.67
N CYS A 170 -4.91 -5.51 -1.53
CA CYS A 170 -4.71 -4.08 -1.33
C CYS A 170 -4.90 -3.29 -2.63
N TYR A 171 -5.19 -2.00 -2.49
CA TYR A 171 -5.35 -1.10 -3.63
C TYR A 171 -4.02 -0.87 -4.35
N PRO A 172 -3.98 -1.04 -5.67
CA PRO A 172 -2.74 -0.88 -6.45
C PRO A 172 -2.08 0.48 -6.33
N GLY A 173 -2.85 1.54 -6.13
CA GLY A 173 -2.33 2.91 -6.06
C GLY A 173 -1.57 3.24 -4.77
N ASN A 174 -1.98 2.69 -3.63
CA ASN A 174 -1.47 3.11 -2.31
C ASN A 174 -1.18 1.98 -1.32
N GLY A 175 -1.49 0.73 -1.67
CA GLY A 175 -1.25 -0.44 -0.81
C GLY A 175 -2.20 -0.59 0.38
N SER A 176 -3.26 0.24 0.48
CA SER A 176 -4.24 0.10 1.57
C SER A 176 -5.07 -1.18 1.41
N CYS A 177 -5.41 -1.81 2.53
CA CYS A 177 -6.20 -3.03 2.52
C CYS A 177 -7.61 -2.79 1.99
N ILE A 178 -8.04 -3.55 0.97
CA ILE A 178 -9.37 -3.39 0.35
C ILE A 178 -10.47 -3.90 1.30
N PHE A 179 -10.27 -5.06 1.91
CA PHE A 179 -11.21 -5.69 2.83
C PHE A 179 -10.87 -5.43 4.31
N GLY A 180 -10.14 -4.33 4.59
CA GLY A 180 -9.64 -4.05 5.92
C GLY A 180 -8.45 -4.94 6.29
N CYS A 181 -8.07 -4.91 7.56
CA CYS A 181 -6.93 -5.64 8.09
C CYS A 181 -7.37 -6.70 9.11
N LYS A 182 -6.47 -7.66 9.36
CA LYS A 182 -6.69 -8.72 10.35
C LYS A 182 -6.67 -8.11 11.75
N THR A 183 -7.74 -8.29 12.48
CA THR A 183 -7.94 -7.69 13.80
C THR A 183 -7.89 -8.70 14.95
N ASP A 184 -7.58 -9.96 14.68
CA ASP A 184 -7.67 -11.08 15.65
C ASP A 184 -7.04 -10.76 17.00
N TYR A 185 -5.97 -9.98 17.01
CA TYR A 185 -5.22 -9.61 18.19
C TYR A 185 -5.28 -8.11 18.55
N CYS A 186 -5.98 -7.31 17.75
CA CYS A 186 -6.18 -5.88 18.02
C CYS A 186 -7.25 -5.68 19.11
N LEU A 187 -7.01 -4.72 20.00
CA LEU A 187 -8.05 -4.29 20.95
C LEU A 187 -9.21 -3.68 20.16
N ASN A 188 -10.43 -3.89 20.62
CA ASN A 188 -11.66 -3.43 19.96
C ASN A 188 -11.83 -3.90 18.50
N ASP A 189 -11.06 -4.90 18.07
CA ASP A 189 -11.07 -5.41 16.69
C ASP A 189 -10.87 -4.29 15.63
N TYR A 190 -10.04 -3.29 15.97
CA TYR A 190 -9.80 -2.15 15.11
C TYR A 190 -8.33 -2.02 14.69
N CYS A 191 -8.11 -1.78 13.40
CA CYS A 191 -6.79 -1.57 12.82
C CYS A 191 -6.81 -0.52 11.72
N ASN A 192 -5.68 0.13 11.50
CA ASN A 192 -5.50 1.07 10.40
C ASN A 192 -5.43 0.32 9.06
N LYS A 193 -6.39 0.55 8.18
CA LYS A 193 -6.49 -0.13 6.88
C LYS A 193 -5.31 0.10 5.92
N PHE A 194 -4.50 1.14 6.15
CA PHE A 194 -3.34 1.43 5.31
C PHE A 194 -2.09 0.69 5.78
N THR A 195 -1.90 0.64 7.07
CA THR A 195 -0.69 0.06 7.67
C THR A 195 -0.91 -1.34 8.24
N GLY A 196 -2.15 -1.69 8.58
CA GLY A 196 -2.49 -2.91 9.32
C GLY A 196 -2.19 -2.81 10.82
N ILE A 197 -1.74 -1.66 11.32
CA ILE A 197 -1.39 -1.43 12.73
C ILE A 197 -2.66 -1.40 13.57
N CYS A 198 -2.63 -2.05 14.73
CA CYS A 198 -3.70 -1.99 15.72
C CYS A 198 -3.69 -0.60 16.39
N THR A 199 -4.71 0.24 16.11
CA THR A 199 -4.72 1.64 16.56
C THR A 199 -5.03 1.78 18.04
N ASP A 200 -5.83 0.89 18.60
CA ASP A 200 -6.27 0.92 20.00
C ASP A 200 -5.38 0.08 20.92
N GLY A 201 -4.32 -0.52 20.36
CA GLY A 201 -3.44 -1.42 21.09
C GLY A 201 -3.79 -2.89 20.90
N CYS A 202 -3.24 -3.74 21.78
CA CYS A 202 -3.33 -5.19 21.65
C CYS A 202 -4.25 -5.82 22.69
N LYS A 203 -4.89 -6.94 22.34
CA LYS A 203 -5.52 -7.85 23.30
C LYS A 203 -4.48 -8.42 24.28
N GLU A 204 -4.94 -8.96 25.40
CA GLU A 204 -4.09 -9.44 26.49
C GLU A 204 -2.91 -10.31 26.01
N ARG A 205 -1.76 -10.11 26.64
CA ARG A 205 -0.49 -10.81 26.39
C ARG A 205 0.05 -10.68 24.97
N ARG A 206 -0.35 -9.64 24.24
CA ARG A 206 0.17 -9.31 22.93
C ARG A 206 0.85 -7.95 22.92
N THR A 207 1.82 -7.76 22.01
CA THR A 207 2.58 -6.52 21.87
C THR A 207 3.07 -6.33 20.44
N GLY A 208 3.54 -5.12 20.13
CA GLY A 208 3.98 -4.69 18.81
C GLY A 208 2.83 -4.06 18.01
N ASP A 209 3.17 -3.36 16.96
CA ASP A 209 2.24 -2.58 16.14
C ASP A 209 1.09 -3.44 15.55
N PHE A 210 1.36 -4.70 15.29
CA PHE A 210 0.42 -5.67 14.72
C PHE A 210 -0.09 -6.69 15.75
N CYS A 211 0.28 -6.53 17.02
CA CYS A 211 -0.09 -7.43 18.11
C CYS A 211 0.25 -8.91 17.83
N ASN A 212 1.23 -9.16 16.99
CA ASN A 212 1.66 -10.49 16.55
C ASN A 212 2.71 -11.12 17.46
N LYS A 213 3.26 -10.38 18.42
CA LYS A 213 4.26 -10.84 19.39
C LYS A 213 3.57 -11.18 20.71
N LEU A 214 4.00 -12.24 21.36
CA LEU A 214 3.59 -12.51 22.74
C LEU A 214 4.37 -11.57 23.67
N SER A 215 3.66 -10.89 24.57
CA SER A 215 4.29 -10.23 25.70
C SER A 215 4.79 -11.31 26.64
N ILE A 216 6.06 -11.59 26.61
CA ILE A 216 6.70 -12.35 27.66
C ILE A 216 6.74 -11.38 28.85
N ASN A 217 5.78 -11.50 29.77
CA ASN A 217 5.97 -10.99 31.11
C ASN A 217 7.15 -11.80 31.66
N THR A 218 8.37 -11.34 31.45
CA THR A 218 9.38 -11.55 32.45
C THR A 218 8.81 -10.88 33.68
N ALA A 219 8.10 -11.65 34.52
CA ALA A 219 7.95 -11.31 35.91
C ALA A 219 9.39 -10.97 36.32
N GLY A 220 9.65 -9.68 36.51
CA GLY A 220 10.94 -9.24 36.96
C GLY A 220 11.21 -10.04 38.24
N SER A 221 12.20 -10.91 38.18
CA SER A 221 12.83 -11.33 39.38
C SER A 221 13.39 -10.03 39.97
N ASP A 222 12.87 -9.63 41.13
CA ASP A 222 13.37 -8.55 41.95
C ASP A 222 14.84 -8.77 42.42
N ASP A 223 15.51 -9.75 41.82
CA ASP A 223 16.90 -10.13 42.15
C ASP A 223 17.94 -9.14 41.65
N ASP A 224 17.64 -8.30 40.64
CA ASP A 224 18.61 -7.32 40.13
C ASP A 224 18.76 -6.09 41.03
N GLU A 225 17.74 -5.71 41.79
CA GLU A 225 17.83 -4.57 42.72
C GLU A 225 18.61 -4.93 43.98
N VAL A 226 18.51 -6.17 44.45
CA VAL A 226 19.24 -6.68 45.61
C VAL A 226 20.73 -6.80 45.31
N THR A 227 21.08 -7.32 44.13
CA THR A 227 22.50 -7.48 43.72
C THR A 227 23.19 -6.16 43.54
N THR A 228 22.50 -5.15 42.99
CA THR A 228 23.06 -3.81 42.81
C THR A 228 23.28 -3.10 44.18
N ARG A 229 22.35 -3.25 45.11
CA ARG A 229 22.50 -2.64 46.48
C ARG A 229 23.61 -3.31 47.27
N ILE A 230 23.79 -4.61 47.21
CA ILE A 230 24.87 -5.33 47.85
C ILE A 230 26.24 -4.92 47.26
N GLY A 231 26.34 -4.79 45.94
CA GLY A 231 27.55 -4.32 45.25
C GLY A 231 28.00 -2.94 45.67
N ILE A 232 27.06 -1.98 45.82
CA ILE A 232 27.36 -0.62 46.27
C ILE A 232 27.84 -0.60 47.73
N VAL A 233 27.26 -1.37 48.62
CA VAL A 233 27.66 -1.43 50.03
C VAL A 233 29.04 -2.03 50.19
N ILE A 234 29.35 -3.14 49.55
CA ILE A 234 30.68 -3.77 49.60
C ILE A 234 31.73 -2.89 48.94
N GLY A 235 31.44 -2.27 47.80
CA GLY A 235 32.32 -1.33 47.11
C GLY A 235 32.65 -0.10 47.97
N GLY A 236 31.66 0.45 48.69
CA GLY A 236 31.81 1.57 49.59
C GLY A 236 32.71 1.24 50.82
N ILE A 237 32.54 0.05 51.40
CA ILE A 237 33.35 -0.41 52.52
C ILE A 237 34.80 -0.59 52.10
N LEU A 238 35.08 -1.21 50.96
CA LEU A 238 36.43 -1.41 50.44
C LEU A 238 37.12 -0.08 50.12
N LEU A 239 36.39 0.87 49.52
CA LEU A 239 36.91 2.20 49.24
C LEU A 239 37.23 2.97 50.54
N GLY A 240 36.36 2.86 51.54
CA GLY A 240 36.57 3.46 52.85
C GLY A 240 37.84 2.94 53.57
N ILE A 241 38.08 1.62 53.52
CA ILE A 241 39.28 1.00 54.05
C ILE A 241 40.53 1.48 53.32
N LEU A 242 40.53 1.57 51.98
CA LEU A 242 41.65 2.08 51.20
C LEU A 242 42.00 3.55 51.55
N ILE A 243 40.97 4.40 51.67
CA ILE A 243 41.16 5.80 52.04
C ILE A 243 41.75 5.91 53.45
N THR A 244 41.29 5.17 54.45
CA THR A 244 41.81 5.19 55.81
C THR A 244 43.25 4.70 55.88
N VAL A 245 43.60 3.63 55.16
CA VAL A 245 45.00 3.16 55.09
C VAL A 245 45.89 4.21 54.44
N PHE A 246 45.42 4.85 53.34
CA PHE A 246 46.16 5.90 52.65
C PHE A 246 46.39 7.11 53.55
N VAL A 247 45.37 7.60 54.29
CA VAL A 247 45.46 8.68 55.20
C VAL A 247 46.42 8.37 56.34
N CYS A 248 46.38 7.19 56.95
CA CYS A 248 47.30 6.72 57.95
C CYS A 248 48.77 6.69 57.45
N PHE A 249 48.95 6.25 56.18
CA PHE A 249 50.26 6.22 55.57
C PHE A 249 50.84 7.64 55.37
N VAL A 250 50.01 8.57 54.87
CA VAL A 250 50.39 9.98 54.67
C VAL A 250 50.73 10.64 56.02
N ILE A 251 49.93 10.40 57.04
CA ILE A 251 50.22 10.96 58.41
C ILE A 251 51.51 10.36 58.94
N LYS A 252 51.76 9.07 58.77
CA LYS A 252 53.01 8.41 59.21
C LYS A 252 54.23 8.95 58.46
N LYS A 253 54.11 9.21 57.15
CA LYS A 253 55.14 9.76 56.27
C LYS A 253 55.46 11.24 56.68
N ASN A 254 54.44 12.04 56.96
CA ASN A 254 54.63 13.44 57.34
C ASN A 254 55.20 13.60 58.73
N ARG A 255 55.13 12.58 59.61
CA ARG A 255 55.81 12.59 60.93
C ARG A 255 57.30 12.28 60.87
N GLN A 256 57.85 11.89 59.73
CA GLN A 256 59.24 11.51 59.52
C GLN A 256 60.07 12.56 58.75
N LEU A 257 59.52 13.73 58.43
CA LEU A 257 60.26 14.78 57.74
C LEU A 257 60.79 15.76 58.72
N PRO A 258 62.12 16.02 58.70
CA PRO A 258 62.77 17.05 59.58
C PRO A 258 62.36 18.44 59.10
N LYS A 259 62.24 19.35 60.11
CA LYS A 259 62.06 20.79 59.88
C LYS A 259 63.33 21.37 59.32
N GLU A 260 63.30 21.85 58.07
CA GLU A 260 64.33 22.85 57.70
C GLU A 260 63.66 24.08 57.09
N GLN A 261 64.24 25.19 57.43
CA GLN A 261 63.75 26.54 57.39
C GLN A 261 63.77 27.20 56.00
N SER A 262 62.77 28.04 55.78
CA SER A 262 62.99 29.50 55.49
C SER A 262 63.68 29.90 54.18
N LYS A 263 63.05 30.62 53.41
CA LYS A 263 63.15 32.02 52.98
C LYS A 263 62.79 32.33 51.56
N TYR A 264 61.90 33.31 51.45
CA TYR A 264 61.94 34.45 50.52
C TYR A 264 61.97 34.19 48.99
N ASN A 265 61.06 34.65 48.17
CA ASN A 265 60.90 36.02 47.69
C ASN A 265 59.67 36.17 46.77
N VAL A 266 59.11 37.29 46.93
CA VAL A 266 58.17 38.04 46.12
C VAL A 266 58.71 38.25 44.68
N SER A 267 57.93 38.07 43.65
CA SER A 267 57.87 39.09 42.60
C SER A 267 56.67 38.93 41.69
N LYS A 268 56.03 40.04 41.48
CA LYS A 268 55.00 40.49 40.57
C LYS A 268 55.26 40.16 39.07
N LYS A 269 54.23 39.97 38.32
CA LYS A 269 53.75 40.81 37.18
C LYS A 269 52.88 39.97 36.27
N THR A 270 51.64 40.32 36.11
CA THR A 270 51.04 41.23 35.12
C THR A 270 50.72 40.61 33.73
N GLN A 271 49.41 40.57 33.43
CA GLN A 271 48.71 40.89 32.18
C GLN A 271 49.12 40.18 30.91
N SER A 272 48.10 39.57 30.23
CA SER A 272 47.29 40.16 29.16
C SER A 272 46.35 39.07 28.63
N HIS A 273 45.11 39.27 28.60
CA HIS A 273 44.26 39.69 27.50
C HIS A 273 44.60 39.00 26.18
N ASP A 274 43.73 38.08 25.75
CA ASP A 274 43.23 38.09 24.41
C ASP A 274 41.87 37.37 24.31
N GLN A 275 41.00 38.18 23.82
CA GLN A 275 39.63 37.96 23.46
C GLN A 275 39.61 37.31 22.08
N HIS A 276 38.96 36.17 21.88
CA HIS A 276 38.48 35.78 20.56
C HIS A 276 36.97 35.51 20.61
N HIS A 277 36.36 36.46 20.04
CA HIS A 277 35.04 36.59 19.46
C HIS A 277 34.77 35.47 18.49
N TYR A 278 33.67 34.74 18.64
CA TYR A 278 33.03 34.01 17.57
C TYR A 278 31.56 34.36 17.50
N ASP A 279 31.24 34.79 16.29
CA ASP A 279 30.00 35.40 15.88
C ASP A 279 28.80 34.46 15.98
N ASP A 280 27.75 35.05 16.46
CA ASP A 280 26.37 34.69 16.39
C ASP A 280 25.94 34.52 14.93
N VAL A 281 25.45 33.34 14.55
CA VAL A 281 24.69 33.14 13.32
C VAL A 281 23.27 32.84 13.71
N GLY A 282 22.43 33.81 13.48
CA GLY A 282 21.01 33.83 13.72
C GLY A 282 20.29 32.67 13.02
N MET A 283 19.45 31.97 13.75
CA MET A 283 18.36 31.18 13.19
C MET A 283 17.15 32.07 13.06
N GLU A 284 16.88 32.46 11.84
CA GLU A 284 15.59 33.03 11.45
C GLU A 284 14.50 31.98 11.46
N ASN A 285 13.43 32.33 12.10
CA ASN A 285 12.08 31.83 12.10
C ASN A 285 11.62 31.19 10.79
N VAL A 286 11.15 29.96 10.85
CA VAL A 286 10.07 29.46 9.99
C VAL A 286 8.90 29.05 10.87
N SER A 287 8.14 30.06 11.24
CA SER A 287 6.74 29.93 11.65
C SER A 287 5.92 30.11 10.37
N SER A 288 5.20 29.12 9.92
CA SER A 288 3.89 29.26 9.28
C SER A 288 3.47 27.97 8.58
N TYR A 289 2.79 27.10 9.27
CA TYR A 289 1.73 26.26 8.72
C TYR A 289 0.71 25.98 9.82
N GLN A 290 -0.07 26.97 10.08
CA GLN A 290 -1.40 26.81 10.66
C GLN A 290 -2.42 27.26 9.63
N ASP A 291 -3.55 26.55 9.63
CA ASP A 291 -4.81 26.83 8.94
C ASP A 291 -4.92 26.43 7.45
N LEU A 292 -5.38 25.20 7.26
CA LEU A 292 -6.48 24.91 6.34
C LEU A 292 -7.34 23.74 6.90
N ARG A 293 -8.10 24.06 7.95
CA ARG A 293 -9.36 23.38 8.25
C ARG A 293 -10.46 24.22 7.65
N ARG A 294 -11.11 23.69 6.62
CA ARG A 294 -12.53 23.91 6.32
C ARG A 294 -12.98 22.87 5.32
N ASP A 295 -13.84 22.01 5.84
CA ASP A 295 -15.15 21.63 5.32
C ASP A 295 -15.27 21.40 3.82
N THR A 296 -15.54 20.14 3.45
CA THR A 296 -16.81 19.80 2.79
C THR A 296 -16.83 18.33 2.41
N GLY A 297 -17.95 17.68 2.64
CA GLY A 297 -18.36 16.50 1.90
C GLY A 297 -18.36 15.20 2.72
N ALA A 298 -19.50 14.97 3.33
CA ALA A 298 -19.93 13.66 3.79
C ALA A 298 -19.72 12.66 2.64
N ASN A 299 -18.93 11.64 2.89
CA ASN A 299 -18.62 10.62 1.92
C ASN A 299 -19.84 9.73 1.67
N GLU A 300 -20.35 9.81 0.47
CA GLU A 300 -21.34 8.91 -0.15
C GLU A 300 -20.86 7.43 -0.23
N TYR A 301 -19.70 7.12 0.35
CA TYR A 301 -19.08 5.80 0.33
C TYR A 301 -19.52 4.88 1.49
N ASP A 302 -20.14 5.40 2.54
CA ASP A 302 -20.55 4.58 3.69
C ASP A 302 -21.88 3.85 3.48
N GLN A 303 -22.68 4.22 2.46
CA GLN A 303 -23.97 3.58 2.21
C GLN A 303 -23.90 2.30 1.36
N ILE A 304 -22.78 1.99 0.74
CA ILE A 304 -22.66 0.79 -0.14
C ILE A 304 -22.29 -0.47 0.65
N ASN A 305 -21.79 -0.34 1.86
CA ASN A 305 -21.31 -1.50 2.64
C ASN A 305 -22.41 -2.26 3.41
N GLU A 306 -23.59 -1.69 3.60
CA GLU A 306 -24.66 -2.38 4.35
C GLU A 306 -25.52 -3.33 3.50
N THR A 307 -25.44 -3.25 2.18
CA THR A 307 -26.30 -4.07 1.30
C THR A 307 -25.68 -5.42 0.91
N TYR A 308 -24.42 -5.67 1.24
CA TYR A 308 -23.71 -6.91 0.83
C TYR A 308 -23.54 -7.96 1.93
N VAL A 309 -24.05 -7.72 3.14
CA VAL A 309 -23.91 -8.68 4.28
C VAL A 309 -25.14 -9.60 4.42
N ASN A 310 -26.24 -9.37 3.69
CA ASN A 310 -27.49 -10.14 3.82
C ASN A 310 -28.02 -10.73 2.51
N GLN A 311 -27.15 -11.17 1.58
CA GLN A 311 -27.57 -12.06 0.50
C GLN A 311 -26.55 -13.16 0.25
#